data_6d66a5ca1a31aa88e03007fff04a6e63
#
_entry.id   6d66a5ca1a31aa88e03007fff04a6e63
#
_cell.length_a   1.000
_cell.length_b   1.000
_cell.length_c   1.000
_cell.angle_alpha   90.00
_cell.angle_beta   90.00
_cell.angle_gamma   90.00
#
_symmetry.space_group_name_H-M   'P 1'
#
loop_
_entity.id
_entity.type
_entity.pdbx_description
1 polymer ?
#
loop_
_entity_poly.entity_id
_entity_poly.type
_entity_poly.pdbx_seq_one_letter_code
_entity_poly.pdbx_strand_id
1 'polypeptide(L)'
;MILVLAILATTVAALSVARPWEDIPPTMRGGEEPTETRSVSVDFGIVTDPDTDWSAIDENLDRVGANMVVLGAGRVEFTAFDWSSHPDAAAEPGADHIARAARALQETDDGSQRDFALLVDAYVPNWIAADPSVAGAEESGYRSTYQASAYQLARGEVGDRLVEYVVALGERYLPAQIAITELFLDHTAGPQDLQLFQEMTGAEDWPRAADGTIENNADVLRWRAEVITGLLRRMRAGLDEVRDGEGAAIELAMDVRVDWQDDPAAGALASGHDYAVLLRAADRLVVWAYPFERHSPAEIEGITSALRAAGEDMSRFTMSVGLWAQTSVDDEAISPDTLVRSVRAARTNGIRSVNVTPVSLMDDALWRALARVWGPQAR
;
A
#
# COMPACT_ATOMS: atom_id res chain seq x y z
N MET A 1 -54.54 20.27 0.79
CA MET A 1 -53.97 19.22 1.63
C MET A 1 -53.44 18.02 0.83
N ILE A 2 -54.20 17.51 -0.15
CA ILE A 2 -53.77 16.34 -0.97
C ILE A 2 -52.54 16.65 -1.83
N LEU A 3 -52.40 17.85 -2.39
CA LEU A 3 -51.26 18.25 -3.23
C LEU A 3 -49.94 18.34 -2.44
N VAL A 4 -49.98 18.82 -1.21
CA VAL A 4 -48.80 18.92 -0.32
C VAL A 4 -48.34 17.52 0.13
N LEU A 5 -49.25 16.60 0.38
CA LEU A 5 -48.93 15.19 0.71
C LEU A 5 -48.32 14.45 -0.49
N ALA A 6 -48.79 14.71 -1.72
CA ALA A 6 -48.22 14.11 -2.91
C ALA A 6 -46.79 14.60 -3.18
N ILE A 7 -46.50 15.91 -2.97
CA ILE A 7 -45.15 16.49 -3.13
C ILE A 7 -44.21 15.94 -2.05
N LEU A 8 -44.66 15.79 -0.81
CA LEU A 8 -43.87 15.19 0.27
C LEU A 8 -43.57 13.71 -0.02
N ALA A 9 -44.56 12.92 -0.50
CA ALA A 9 -44.37 11.53 -0.84
C ALA A 9 -43.42 11.32 -2.03
N THR A 10 -43.52 12.18 -3.07
CA THR A 10 -42.57 12.13 -4.21
C THR A 10 -41.17 12.59 -3.82
N THR A 11 -41.01 13.55 -2.92
CA THR A 11 -39.70 14.00 -2.43
C THR A 11 -39.04 12.93 -1.55
N VAL A 12 -39.82 12.27 -0.68
CA VAL A 12 -39.31 11.13 0.14
C VAL A 12 -38.97 9.94 -0.75
N ALA A 13 -39.79 9.61 -1.74
CA ALA A 13 -39.52 8.53 -2.68
C ALA A 13 -38.30 8.84 -3.57
N ALA A 14 -38.11 10.08 -4.02
CA ALA A 14 -36.96 10.50 -4.78
C ALA A 14 -35.66 10.46 -3.94
N LEU A 15 -35.72 10.88 -2.68
CA LEU A 15 -34.61 10.77 -1.73
C LEU A 15 -34.28 9.31 -1.38
N SER A 16 -35.30 8.44 -1.30
CA SER A 16 -35.10 7.00 -1.05
C SER A 16 -34.52 6.26 -2.24
N VAL A 17 -34.74 6.74 -3.48
CA VAL A 17 -34.17 6.14 -4.70
C VAL A 17 -32.79 6.71 -5.01
N ALA A 18 -32.56 7.99 -4.77
CA ALA A 18 -31.29 8.64 -5.04
C ALA A 18 -30.24 8.44 -3.92
N ARG A 19 -30.70 8.14 -2.69
CA ARG A 19 -29.84 7.97 -1.50
C ARG A 19 -28.59 8.88 -1.50
N PRO A 20 -28.77 10.21 -1.64
CA PRO A 20 -27.65 11.15 -1.83
C PRO A 20 -26.66 11.14 -0.64
N TRP A 21 -27.05 10.55 0.51
CA TRP A 21 -26.14 10.32 1.64
C TRP A 21 -25.21 9.12 1.44
N GLU A 22 -25.44 8.23 0.46
CA GLU A 22 -24.53 7.16 0.10
C GLU A 22 -23.35 7.68 -0.76
N ASP A 23 -23.52 8.84 -1.39
CA ASP A 23 -22.47 9.51 -2.17
C ASP A 23 -21.46 10.28 -1.30
N ILE A 24 -21.74 10.43 0.01
CA ILE A 24 -20.80 11.06 0.94
C ILE A 24 -19.87 9.98 1.47
N PRO A 25 -18.57 10.04 1.19
CA PRO A 25 -17.62 9.07 1.73
C PRO A 25 -17.65 9.10 3.27
N PRO A 26 -17.50 7.94 3.94
CA PRO A 26 -17.38 7.90 5.39
C PRO A 26 -16.09 8.61 5.83
N THR A 27 -16.05 9.06 7.07
CA THR A 27 -14.80 9.50 7.70
C THR A 27 -13.85 8.30 7.76
N MET A 28 -12.61 8.49 7.31
CA MET A 28 -11.61 7.42 7.28
C MET A 28 -10.50 7.61 8.32
N ARG A 29 -10.81 8.35 9.38
CA ARG A 29 -9.89 8.60 10.51
C ARG A 29 -10.56 8.27 11.82
N GLY A 30 -9.84 7.61 12.71
CA GLY A 30 -10.15 7.49 14.12
C GLY A 30 -9.96 8.83 14.85
N GLY A 31 -10.47 8.91 16.09
CA GLY A 31 -10.44 10.18 16.85
C GLY A 31 -9.09 10.50 17.48
N GLU A 32 -8.34 9.51 17.93
CA GLU A 32 -7.04 9.68 18.61
C GLU A 32 -5.97 8.85 17.91
N GLU A 33 -4.78 9.43 17.77
CA GLU A 33 -3.63 8.70 17.22
C GLU A 33 -3.25 7.54 18.17
N PRO A 34 -3.31 6.29 17.70
CA PRO A 34 -3.05 5.15 18.57
C PRO A 34 -1.57 5.07 18.94
N THR A 35 -1.27 4.69 20.18
CA THR A 35 0.11 4.46 20.64
C THR A 35 0.78 3.28 19.95
N GLU A 36 -0.02 2.34 19.45
CA GLU A 36 0.39 1.18 18.65
C GLU A 36 -0.61 0.98 17.51
N THR A 37 -0.12 0.83 16.29
CA THR A 37 -0.96 0.51 15.13
C THR A 37 -1.00 -0.99 14.89
N ARG A 38 -2.19 -1.55 14.86
CA ARG A 38 -2.49 -2.93 14.55
C ARG A 38 -3.40 -2.94 13.32
N SER A 39 -2.80 -3.13 12.15
CA SER A 39 -3.52 -3.05 10.89
C SER A 39 -3.66 -4.41 10.21
N VAL A 40 -4.75 -4.57 9.49
CA VAL A 40 -5.02 -5.74 8.65
C VAL A 40 -5.36 -5.26 7.25
N SER A 41 -4.76 -5.91 6.23
CA SER A 41 -4.97 -5.53 4.83
C SER A 41 -6.06 -6.38 4.18
N VAL A 42 -7.07 -5.68 3.67
CA VAL A 42 -8.17 -6.26 2.88
C VAL A 42 -7.85 -6.08 1.40
N ASP A 43 -7.72 -7.19 0.71
CA ASP A 43 -7.32 -7.26 -0.69
C ASP A 43 -8.32 -6.58 -1.61
N PHE A 44 -7.85 -6.06 -2.74
CA PHE A 44 -8.68 -5.44 -3.76
C PHE A 44 -9.82 -6.35 -4.22
N GLY A 45 -9.57 -7.65 -4.41
CA GLY A 45 -10.59 -8.62 -4.79
C GLY A 45 -11.73 -8.73 -3.77
N ILE A 46 -11.43 -8.71 -2.46
CA ILE A 46 -12.44 -8.68 -1.40
C ILE A 46 -13.17 -7.33 -1.37
N VAL A 47 -12.44 -6.22 -1.53
CA VAL A 47 -13.04 -4.88 -1.53
C VAL A 47 -14.07 -4.73 -2.64
N THR A 48 -13.81 -5.28 -3.82
CA THR A 48 -14.69 -5.16 -5.00
C THR A 48 -15.71 -6.27 -5.16
N ASP A 49 -15.62 -7.36 -4.37
CA ASP A 49 -16.58 -8.46 -4.42
C ASP A 49 -17.93 -8.01 -3.81
N PRO A 50 -19.04 -8.09 -4.56
CA PRO A 50 -20.36 -7.75 -4.04
C PRO A 50 -20.85 -8.70 -2.94
N ASP A 51 -20.34 -9.94 -2.91
CA ASP A 51 -20.75 -11.00 -1.98
C ASP A 51 -19.88 -11.03 -0.71
N THR A 52 -18.96 -10.09 -0.52
CA THR A 52 -18.11 -10.01 0.69
C THR A 52 -18.95 -9.89 1.95
N ASP A 53 -18.74 -10.82 2.89
CA ASP A 53 -19.34 -10.78 4.22
C ASP A 53 -18.57 -9.80 5.14
N TRP A 54 -18.90 -8.52 5.02
CA TRP A 54 -18.28 -7.46 5.81
C TRP A 54 -18.52 -7.63 7.32
N SER A 55 -19.66 -8.19 7.73
CA SER A 55 -19.95 -8.44 9.15
C SER A 55 -18.98 -9.44 9.76
N ALA A 56 -18.68 -10.53 9.03
CA ALA A 56 -17.71 -11.52 9.49
C ALA A 56 -16.28 -10.95 9.56
N ILE A 57 -15.91 -10.05 8.64
CA ILE A 57 -14.61 -9.37 8.68
C ILE A 57 -14.58 -8.43 9.88
N ASP A 58 -15.60 -7.62 10.10
CA ASP A 58 -15.71 -6.65 11.20
C ASP A 58 -15.61 -7.35 12.57
N GLU A 59 -16.39 -8.41 12.81
CA GLU A 59 -16.33 -9.24 14.02
C GLU A 59 -14.91 -9.80 14.28
N ASN A 60 -14.19 -10.17 13.22
CA ASN A 60 -12.83 -10.65 13.34
C ASN A 60 -11.84 -9.53 13.67
N LEU A 61 -11.99 -8.35 13.07
CA LEU A 61 -11.17 -7.17 13.37
C LEU A 61 -11.34 -6.74 14.83
N ASP A 62 -12.58 -6.75 15.36
CA ASP A 62 -12.86 -6.47 16.77
C ASP A 62 -12.25 -7.52 17.70
N ARG A 63 -12.40 -8.81 17.36
CA ARG A 63 -11.79 -9.91 18.11
C ARG A 63 -10.28 -9.76 18.28
N VAL A 64 -9.58 -9.29 17.24
CA VAL A 64 -8.13 -9.09 17.30
C VAL A 64 -7.74 -7.70 17.82
N GLY A 65 -8.69 -6.79 17.98
CA GLY A 65 -8.47 -5.40 18.38
C GLY A 65 -7.65 -4.63 17.35
N ALA A 66 -7.92 -4.84 16.06
CA ALA A 66 -7.35 -4.03 14.99
C ALA A 66 -7.90 -2.59 15.07
N ASN A 67 -7.01 -1.61 15.00
CA ASN A 67 -7.37 -0.19 15.08
C ASN A 67 -7.13 0.56 13.76
N MET A 68 -6.62 -0.12 12.76
CA MET A 68 -6.48 0.38 11.38
C MET A 68 -6.83 -0.74 10.39
N VAL A 69 -7.49 -0.36 9.30
CA VAL A 69 -7.77 -1.25 8.17
C VAL A 69 -7.09 -0.68 6.92
N VAL A 70 -6.34 -1.53 6.21
CA VAL A 70 -5.73 -1.18 4.93
C VAL A 70 -6.63 -1.73 3.83
N LEU A 71 -7.24 -0.86 3.02
CA LEU A 71 -8.12 -1.25 1.92
C LEU A 71 -7.37 -1.18 0.59
N GLY A 72 -7.36 -2.26 -0.17
CA GLY A 72 -6.88 -2.26 -1.55
C GLY A 72 -7.72 -1.31 -2.41
N ALA A 73 -7.14 -0.19 -2.83
CA ALA A 73 -7.81 0.80 -3.68
C ALA A 73 -7.72 0.45 -5.17
N GLY A 74 -6.83 -0.48 -5.52
CA GLY A 74 -6.53 -0.88 -6.89
C GLY A 74 -5.33 -0.15 -7.48
N ARG A 75 -5.34 0.04 -8.78
CA ARG A 75 -4.25 0.65 -9.55
C ARG A 75 -4.83 1.61 -10.60
N VAL A 76 -3.99 2.41 -11.21
CA VAL A 76 -4.41 3.42 -12.20
C VAL A 76 -5.21 2.88 -13.38
N GLU A 77 -5.13 1.58 -13.64
CA GLU A 77 -5.87 0.88 -14.70
C GLU A 77 -7.18 0.24 -14.21
N PHE A 78 -7.35 0.11 -12.88
CA PHE A 78 -8.43 -0.67 -12.29
C PHE A 78 -8.70 -0.20 -10.85
N THR A 79 -9.66 0.72 -10.69
CA THR A 79 -9.93 1.43 -9.44
C THR A 79 -11.17 0.89 -8.72
N ALA A 80 -11.16 0.92 -7.38
CA ALA A 80 -12.28 0.46 -6.56
C ALA A 80 -13.40 1.51 -6.40
N PHE A 81 -13.37 2.59 -7.18
CA PHE A 81 -14.40 3.63 -7.21
C PHE A 81 -14.46 4.31 -8.57
N ASP A 82 -15.56 5.03 -8.85
CA ASP A 82 -15.66 5.88 -10.02
C ASP A 82 -14.69 7.06 -9.92
N TRP A 83 -13.59 6.97 -10.64
CA TRP A 83 -12.62 8.05 -10.75
C TRP A 83 -13.02 8.96 -11.90
N SER A 84 -13.63 10.10 -11.59
CA SER A 84 -14.28 10.98 -12.56
C SER A 84 -13.38 11.47 -13.70
N SER A 85 -12.08 11.66 -13.44
CA SER A 85 -11.09 12.03 -14.48
C SER A 85 -10.73 10.84 -15.39
N HIS A 86 -10.93 9.61 -14.94
CA HIS A 86 -10.58 8.38 -15.64
C HIS A 86 -11.66 7.31 -15.45
N PRO A 87 -12.88 7.52 -15.97
CA PRO A 87 -14.01 6.63 -15.73
C PRO A 87 -13.84 5.23 -16.34
N ASP A 88 -12.95 5.08 -17.29
CA ASP A 88 -12.57 3.81 -17.92
C ASP A 88 -11.74 2.89 -17.00
N ALA A 89 -11.18 3.44 -15.93
CA ALA A 89 -10.44 2.66 -14.93
C ALA A 89 -11.33 2.05 -13.84
N ALA A 90 -12.60 2.46 -13.70
CA ALA A 90 -13.48 1.93 -12.65
C ALA A 90 -13.73 0.43 -12.83
N ALA A 91 -13.52 -0.36 -11.77
CA ALA A 91 -13.81 -1.79 -11.76
C ALA A 91 -15.30 -2.07 -12.01
N GLU A 92 -16.15 -1.24 -11.45
CA GLU A 92 -17.60 -1.26 -11.66
C GLU A 92 -18.09 0.18 -11.73
N PRO A 93 -18.59 0.65 -12.93
CA PRO A 93 -19.11 2.00 -13.09
C PRO A 93 -20.29 2.28 -12.13
N GLY A 94 -20.26 3.40 -11.45
CA GLY A 94 -21.27 3.83 -10.49
C GLY A 94 -21.12 3.22 -9.08
N ALA A 95 -20.13 2.35 -8.85
CA ALA A 95 -19.86 1.79 -7.54
C ALA A 95 -18.74 2.54 -6.79
N ASP A 96 -18.88 2.64 -5.48
CA ASP A 96 -17.83 3.08 -4.57
C ASP A 96 -17.58 1.99 -3.52
N HIS A 97 -16.74 1.04 -3.92
CA HIS A 97 -16.42 -0.12 -3.09
C HIS A 97 -15.61 0.27 -1.85
N ILE A 98 -14.75 1.29 -1.95
CA ILE A 98 -13.96 1.80 -0.82
C ILE A 98 -14.90 2.38 0.24
N ALA A 99 -15.86 3.25 -0.16
CA ALA A 99 -16.81 3.82 0.78
C ALA A 99 -17.71 2.75 1.40
N ARG A 100 -18.10 1.71 0.63
CA ARG A 100 -18.87 0.56 1.15
C ARG A 100 -18.11 -0.19 2.24
N ALA A 101 -16.85 -0.56 1.96
CA ALA A 101 -15.99 -1.25 2.90
C ALA A 101 -15.75 -0.42 4.17
N ALA A 102 -15.41 0.86 4.01
CA ALA A 102 -15.14 1.74 5.15
C ALA A 102 -16.36 1.92 6.05
N ARG A 103 -17.58 2.09 5.49
CA ARG A 103 -18.81 2.16 6.30
C ARG A 103 -19.07 0.89 7.10
N ALA A 104 -18.73 -0.25 6.54
CA ALA A 104 -18.95 -1.54 7.20
C ALA A 104 -17.94 -1.82 8.33
N LEU A 105 -16.74 -1.23 8.26
CA LEU A 105 -15.62 -1.57 9.13
C LEU A 105 -15.17 -0.42 10.05
N GLN A 106 -15.84 0.74 10.00
CA GLN A 106 -15.37 1.94 10.69
C GLN A 106 -15.53 1.86 12.21
N GLU A 107 -16.71 1.46 12.68
CA GLU A 107 -17.07 1.45 14.09
C GLU A 107 -16.68 0.12 14.74
N THR A 108 -16.06 0.18 15.91
CA THR A 108 -15.74 -0.99 16.73
C THR A 108 -16.84 -1.30 17.73
N ASP A 109 -16.87 -2.51 18.28
CA ASP A 109 -17.83 -2.93 19.29
C ASP A 109 -17.87 -2.03 20.55
N ASP A 110 -16.78 -1.34 20.89
CA ASP A 110 -16.69 -0.42 22.02
C ASP A 110 -17.07 1.03 21.67
N GLY A 111 -17.47 1.29 20.42
CA GLY A 111 -17.88 2.61 19.92
C GLY A 111 -16.71 3.52 19.52
N SER A 112 -15.48 3.02 19.54
CA SER A 112 -14.35 3.73 18.94
C SER A 112 -14.37 3.60 17.40
N GLN A 113 -13.51 4.37 16.72
CA GLN A 113 -13.42 4.33 15.26
C GLN A 113 -12.04 3.83 14.84
N ARG A 114 -12.01 2.99 13.80
CA ARG A 114 -10.77 2.56 13.17
C ARG A 114 -10.28 3.60 12.17
N ASP A 115 -8.96 3.74 12.10
CA ASP A 115 -8.30 4.43 11.00
C ASP A 115 -8.31 3.59 9.73
N PHE A 116 -8.24 4.27 8.57
CA PHE A 116 -8.09 3.59 7.28
C PHE A 116 -6.84 4.06 6.56
N ALA A 117 -6.15 3.09 5.98
CA ALA A 117 -5.17 3.31 4.94
C ALA A 117 -5.72 2.83 3.59
N LEU A 118 -5.38 3.53 2.51
CA LEU A 118 -5.68 3.10 1.14
C LEU A 118 -4.40 2.62 0.47
N LEU A 119 -4.43 1.39 -0.07
CA LEU A 119 -3.28 0.77 -0.72
C LEU A 119 -3.41 0.86 -2.23
N VAL A 120 -2.42 1.48 -2.88
CA VAL A 120 -2.35 1.67 -4.33
C VAL A 120 -1.27 0.78 -4.91
N ASP A 121 -1.64 -0.07 -5.86
CA ASP A 121 -0.69 -0.86 -6.66
C ASP A 121 -0.08 0.00 -7.77
N ALA A 122 1.26 -0.03 -7.88
CA ALA A 122 1.99 0.68 -8.93
C ALA A 122 2.10 -0.10 -10.25
N TYR A 123 1.49 -1.27 -10.36
CA TYR A 123 1.50 -2.09 -11.58
C TYR A 123 0.66 -1.49 -12.71
N VAL A 124 1.13 -1.70 -13.95
CA VAL A 124 0.44 -1.26 -15.16
C VAL A 124 0.44 -2.35 -16.26
N PRO A 125 0.02 -3.61 -15.96
CA PRO A 125 0.12 -4.71 -16.91
C PRO A 125 -0.72 -4.51 -18.18
N ASN A 126 -1.89 -3.86 -18.10
CA ASN A 126 -2.74 -3.61 -19.25
C ASN A 126 -2.11 -2.57 -20.19
N TRP A 127 -1.51 -1.52 -19.64
CA TRP A 127 -0.80 -0.52 -20.43
C TRP A 127 0.42 -1.11 -21.11
N ILE A 128 1.18 -1.97 -20.41
CA ILE A 128 2.33 -2.68 -20.96
C ILE A 128 1.89 -3.66 -22.07
N ALA A 129 0.76 -4.35 -21.90
CA ALA A 129 0.22 -5.23 -22.92
C ALA A 129 -0.21 -4.47 -24.18
N ALA A 130 -0.75 -3.25 -24.01
CA ALA A 130 -1.12 -2.37 -25.11
C ALA A 130 0.09 -1.69 -25.78
N ASP A 131 1.06 -1.25 -24.98
CA ASP A 131 2.32 -0.63 -25.45
C ASP A 131 3.52 -1.15 -24.62
N PRO A 132 4.26 -2.13 -25.14
CA PRO A 132 5.44 -2.66 -24.45
C PRO A 132 6.56 -1.63 -24.20
N SER A 133 6.52 -0.45 -24.80
CA SER A 133 7.52 0.61 -24.53
C SER A 133 7.38 1.22 -23.14
N VAL A 134 6.22 1.06 -22.49
CA VAL A 134 5.96 1.48 -21.11
C VAL A 134 6.76 0.65 -20.09
N ALA A 135 7.05 -0.60 -20.44
CA ALA A 135 7.68 -1.56 -19.53
C ALA A 135 9.14 -1.24 -19.21
N GLY A 136 9.55 -1.52 -17.98
CA GLY A 136 10.94 -1.69 -17.63
C GLY A 136 11.60 -2.82 -18.45
N ALA A 137 12.89 -2.67 -18.76
CA ALA A 137 13.61 -3.60 -19.61
C ALA A 137 14.94 -4.05 -18.99
N GLU A 138 15.41 -5.25 -19.37
CA GLU A 138 16.75 -5.77 -19.12
C GLU A 138 17.67 -5.58 -20.32
N GLU A 139 18.98 -5.71 -20.12
CA GLU A 139 19.96 -5.73 -21.21
C GLU A 139 19.75 -6.91 -22.18
N SER A 140 19.20 -8.02 -21.70
CA SER A 140 18.81 -9.18 -22.50
C SER A 140 17.74 -8.86 -23.55
N GLY A 141 17.08 -7.72 -23.44
CA GLY A 141 15.89 -7.34 -24.21
C GLY A 141 14.59 -7.83 -23.61
N TYR A 142 14.62 -8.57 -22.48
CA TYR A 142 13.41 -8.90 -21.73
C TYR A 142 12.74 -7.62 -21.26
N ARG A 143 11.41 -7.58 -21.31
CA ARG A 143 10.59 -6.51 -20.76
C ARG A 143 9.67 -7.05 -19.69
N SER A 144 9.51 -6.28 -18.61
CA SER A 144 8.56 -6.61 -17.56
C SER A 144 7.14 -6.68 -18.12
N THR A 145 6.33 -7.58 -17.59
CA THR A 145 4.90 -7.69 -17.93
C THR A 145 3.99 -6.85 -17.04
N TYR A 146 4.53 -6.20 -16.02
CA TYR A 146 3.75 -5.43 -15.02
C TYR A 146 4.45 -4.19 -14.48
N GLN A 147 5.79 -4.12 -14.50
CA GLN A 147 6.55 -2.96 -14.00
C GLN A 147 6.76 -1.92 -15.10
N ALA A 148 6.43 -0.66 -14.81
CA ALA A 148 6.80 0.45 -15.66
C ALA A 148 8.30 0.72 -15.60
N SER A 149 8.86 1.33 -16.66
CA SER A 149 10.25 1.79 -16.70
C SER A 149 10.48 2.96 -15.73
N ALA A 150 11.74 3.17 -15.34
CA ALA A 150 12.13 4.32 -14.51
C ALA A 150 11.74 5.65 -15.17
N TYR A 151 11.88 5.74 -16.50
CA TYR A 151 11.47 6.90 -17.27
C TYR A 151 9.96 7.15 -17.15
N GLN A 152 9.13 6.10 -17.29
CA GLN A 152 7.68 6.22 -17.17
C GLN A 152 7.24 6.71 -15.78
N LEU A 153 7.92 6.27 -14.73
CA LEU A 153 7.64 6.74 -13.36
C LEU A 153 8.09 8.19 -13.15
N ALA A 154 9.24 8.58 -13.69
CA ALA A 154 9.83 9.91 -13.46
C ALA A 154 9.25 11.00 -14.37
N ARG A 155 8.92 10.69 -15.63
CA ARG A 155 8.63 11.66 -16.71
C ARG A 155 7.45 11.27 -17.60
N GLY A 156 6.96 10.02 -17.50
CA GLY A 156 5.91 9.48 -18.38
C GLY A 156 4.53 9.50 -17.74
N GLU A 157 3.57 9.01 -18.53
CA GLU A 157 2.15 9.00 -18.16
C GLU A 157 1.87 8.15 -16.92
N VAL A 158 2.65 7.06 -16.69
CA VAL A 158 2.44 6.22 -15.51
C VAL A 158 2.66 6.99 -14.22
N GLY A 159 3.77 7.73 -14.13
CA GLY A 159 4.07 8.54 -12.96
C GLY A 159 3.06 9.67 -12.76
N ASP A 160 2.63 10.33 -13.83
CA ASP A 160 1.62 11.38 -13.77
C ASP A 160 0.28 10.83 -13.27
N ARG A 161 -0.15 9.69 -13.83
CA ARG A 161 -1.41 9.04 -13.45
C ARG A 161 -1.41 8.51 -12.02
N LEU A 162 -0.27 7.97 -11.54
CA LEU A 162 -0.13 7.55 -10.13
C LEU A 162 -0.28 8.74 -9.17
N VAL A 163 0.34 9.89 -9.49
CA VAL A 163 0.19 11.11 -8.68
C VAL A 163 -1.26 11.58 -8.66
N GLU A 164 -1.91 11.67 -9.82
CA GLU A 164 -3.33 12.06 -9.92
C GLU A 164 -4.22 11.10 -9.11
N TYR A 165 -3.95 9.80 -9.17
CA TYR A 165 -4.74 8.80 -8.44
C TYR A 165 -4.61 8.93 -6.92
N VAL A 166 -3.39 9.09 -6.43
CA VAL A 166 -3.11 9.32 -4.99
C VAL A 166 -3.81 10.59 -4.49
N VAL A 167 -3.76 11.68 -5.25
CA VAL A 167 -4.44 12.94 -4.90
C VAL A 167 -5.96 12.75 -4.90
N ALA A 168 -6.52 12.10 -5.92
CA ALA A 168 -7.96 11.85 -6.01
C ALA A 168 -8.48 11.00 -4.83
N LEU A 169 -7.71 9.98 -4.39
CA LEU A 169 -8.02 9.21 -3.19
C LEU A 169 -7.99 10.09 -1.93
N GLY A 170 -6.96 10.92 -1.81
CA GLY A 170 -6.83 11.88 -0.70
C GLY A 170 -8.00 12.85 -0.62
N GLU A 171 -8.35 13.51 -1.75
CA GLU A 171 -9.46 14.46 -1.83
C GLU A 171 -10.82 13.83 -1.53
N ARG A 172 -11.03 12.60 -2.01
CA ARG A 172 -12.33 11.94 -1.87
C ARG A 172 -12.56 11.37 -0.47
N TYR A 173 -11.54 10.75 0.14
CA TYR A 173 -11.73 9.94 1.33
C TYR A 173 -11.07 10.49 2.60
N LEU A 174 -10.11 11.40 2.47
CA LEU A 174 -9.33 11.92 3.60
C LEU A 174 -8.85 10.80 4.56
N PRO A 175 -8.21 9.74 4.06
CA PRO A 175 -7.79 8.61 4.90
C PRO A 175 -6.68 9.04 5.86
N ALA A 176 -6.42 8.23 6.88
CA ALA A 176 -5.27 8.44 7.76
C ALA A 176 -3.95 8.27 6.98
N GLN A 177 -3.91 7.32 6.04
CA GLN A 177 -2.71 7.00 5.27
C GLN A 177 -3.06 6.60 3.83
N ILE A 178 -2.18 6.92 2.87
CA ILE A 178 -2.14 6.29 1.55
C ILE A 178 -0.78 5.60 1.41
N ALA A 179 -0.80 4.30 1.11
CA ALA A 179 0.39 3.49 0.92
C ALA A 179 0.53 3.07 -0.55
N ILE A 180 1.76 3.12 -1.07
CA ILE A 180 2.08 2.65 -2.43
C ILE A 180 2.79 1.32 -2.32
N THR A 181 2.24 0.29 -2.95
CA THR A 181 2.86 -1.04 -3.03
C THR A 181 3.37 -1.35 -4.45
N GLU A 182 4.24 -2.34 -4.57
CA GLU A 182 4.76 -2.85 -5.84
C GLU A 182 5.48 -1.78 -6.70
N LEU A 183 6.04 -0.76 -6.05
CA LEU A 183 6.81 0.29 -6.68
C LEU A 183 8.31 0.02 -6.52
N PHE A 184 8.92 -0.66 -7.48
CA PHE A 184 10.33 -1.01 -7.49
C PHE A 184 10.91 -1.03 -8.92
N LEU A 185 12.24 -0.97 -9.04
CA LEU A 185 12.98 -0.77 -10.29
C LEU A 185 13.99 -1.90 -10.54
N ASP A 186 13.49 -3.12 -10.78
CA ASP A 186 14.33 -4.29 -11.08
C ASP A 186 14.79 -4.30 -12.56
N HIS A 187 14.03 -3.70 -13.46
CA HIS A 187 14.24 -3.71 -14.91
C HIS A 187 14.43 -2.28 -15.43
N THR A 188 15.66 -1.79 -15.51
CA THR A 188 15.96 -0.38 -15.81
C THR A 188 16.99 -0.18 -16.93
N ALA A 189 17.18 -1.18 -17.82
CA ALA A 189 18.17 -1.10 -18.91
C ALA A 189 17.59 -0.57 -20.23
N GLY A 190 16.40 0.03 -20.22
CA GLY A 190 15.77 0.61 -21.42
C GLY A 190 16.49 1.86 -21.94
N PRO A 191 16.35 2.21 -23.23
CA PRO A 191 17.00 3.39 -23.81
C PRO A 191 16.58 4.71 -23.14
N GLN A 192 15.30 4.83 -22.75
CA GLN A 192 14.80 6.02 -22.05
C GLN A 192 15.30 6.06 -20.59
N ASP A 193 15.49 4.89 -19.97
CA ASP A 193 16.07 4.79 -18.62
C ASP A 193 17.54 5.21 -18.64
N LEU A 194 18.30 4.82 -19.70
CA LEU A 194 19.68 5.32 -19.89
C LEU A 194 19.70 6.84 -20.03
N GLN A 195 18.82 7.40 -20.85
CA GLN A 195 18.74 8.87 -20.98
C GLN A 195 18.44 9.54 -19.64
N LEU A 196 17.49 9.02 -18.88
CA LEU A 196 17.14 9.54 -17.55
C LEU A 196 18.33 9.40 -16.57
N PHE A 197 19.06 8.27 -16.61
CA PHE A 197 20.27 8.09 -15.81
C PHE A 197 21.33 9.11 -16.14
N GLN A 198 21.60 9.33 -17.45
CA GLN A 198 22.55 10.35 -17.93
C GLN A 198 22.17 11.77 -17.46
N GLU A 199 20.88 12.13 -17.60
CA GLU A 199 20.37 13.44 -17.17
C GLU A 199 20.52 13.67 -15.67
N MET A 200 20.25 12.63 -14.85
CA MET A 200 20.27 12.75 -13.39
C MET A 200 21.66 12.65 -12.78
N THR A 201 22.58 11.90 -13.41
CA THR A 201 23.91 11.61 -12.84
C THR A 201 25.05 12.35 -13.54
N GLY A 202 24.85 12.77 -14.80
CA GLY A 202 25.92 13.32 -15.65
C GLY A 202 26.83 12.25 -16.26
N ALA A 203 26.54 10.95 -16.07
CA ALA A 203 27.29 9.87 -16.69
C ALA A 203 27.06 9.83 -18.20
N GLU A 204 28.05 9.35 -18.98
CA GLU A 204 27.89 9.20 -20.45
C GLU A 204 27.19 7.90 -20.85
N ASP A 205 27.30 6.84 -20.04
CA ASP A 205 26.72 5.52 -20.26
C ASP A 205 26.54 4.79 -18.92
N TRP A 206 25.88 3.63 -18.94
CA TRP A 206 25.83 2.74 -17.78
C TRP A 206 27.23 2.32 -17.33
N PRO A 207 27.49 2.24 -16.03
CA PRO A 207 28.69 1.59 -15.53
C PRO A 207 28.69 0.11 -15.92
N ARG A 208 29.87 -0.40 -16.28
CA ARG A 208 30.03 -1.76 -16.79
C ARG A 208 30.93 -2.59 -15.89
N ALA A 209 30.48 -3.79 -15.54
CA ALA A 209 31.30 -4.81 -14.92
C ALA A 209 32.35 -5.37 -15.92
N ALA A 210 33.30 -6.16 -15.43
CA ALA A 210 34.37 -6.72 -16.26
C ALA A 210 33.89 -7.65 -17.38
N ASP A 211 32.71 -8.25 -17.20
CA ASP A 211 32.05 -9.10 -18.21
C ASP A 211 31.20 -8.29 -19.22
N GLY A 212 31.15 -6.96 -19.07
CA GLY A 212 30.43 -6.06 -19.94
C GLY A 212 28.96 -5.82 -19.57
N THR A 213 28.42 -6.49 -18.55
CA THR A 213 27.05 -6.25 -18.05
C THR A 213 26.94 -4.93 -17.29
N ILE A 214 25.72 -4.38 -17.19
CA ILE A 214 25.47 -3.20 -16.34
C ILE A 214 25.81 -3.57 -14.90
N GLU A 215 26.68 -2.76 -14.28
CA GLU A 215 27.06 -2.90 -12.89
C GLU A 215 26.08 -2.15 -11.97
N ASN A 216 25.51 -2.84 -11.01
CA ASN A 216 24.73 -2.22 -9.93
C ASN A 216 25.66 -1.55 -8.91
N ASN A 217 26.44 -0.57 -9.35
CA ASN A 217 27.28 0.23 -8.46
C ASN A 217 26.47 1.26 -7.66
N ALA A 218 27.13 1.99 -6.76
CA ALA A 218 26.49 2.95 -5.87
C ALA A 218 25.70 4.04 -6.64
N ASP A 219 26.13 4.45 -7.83
CA ASP A 219 25.45 5.48 -8.61
C ASP A 219 24.13 4.95 -9.20
N VAL A 220 24.12 3.72 -9.73
CA VAL A 220 22.91 3.09 -10.25
C VAL A 220 21.90 2.79 -9.15
N LEU A 221 22.36 2.26 -8.00
CA LEU A 221 21.51 1.98 -6.85
C LEU A 221 20.87 3.27 -6.32
N ARG A 222 21.66 4.31 -6.16
CA ARG A 222 21.18 5.60 -5.72
C ARG A 222 20.22 6.25 -6.72
N TRP A 223 20.51 6.18 -8.01
CA TRP A 223 19.64 6.71 -9.06
C TRP A 223 18.25 6.06 -9.02
N ARG A 224 18.17 4.73 -8.89
CA ARG A 224 16.87 4.04 -8.74
C ARG A 224 16.08 4.58 -7.53
N ALA A 225 16.72 4.72 -6.40
CA ALA A 225 16.08 5.26 -5.20
C ALA A 225 15.64 6.72 -5.38
N GLU A 226 16.43 7.56 -6.06
CA GLU A 226 16.06 8.96 -6.33
C GLU A 226 14.91 9.06 -7.35
N VAL A 227 14.80 8.16 -8.31
CA VAL A 227 13.63 8.08 -9.23
C VAL A 227 12.35 7.82 -8.44
N ILE A 228 12.33 6.81 -7.59
CA ILE A 228 11.19 6.50 -6.73
C ILE A 228 10.89 7.67 -5.79
N THR A 229 11.90 8.22 -5.13
CA THR A 229 11.76 9.37 -4.23
C THR A 229 11.21 10.60 -4.95
N GLY A 230 11.60 10.81 -6.21
CA GLY A 230 11.06 11.88 -7.05
C GLY A 230 9.55 11.75 -7.27
N LEU A 231 9.08 10.53 -7.54
CA LEU A 231 7.64 10.24 -7.66
C LEU A 231 6.92 10.45 -6.33
N LEU A 232 7.45 9.92 -5.22
CA LEU A 232 6.88 10.12 -3.89
C LEU A 232 6.80 11.59 -3.47
N ARG A 233 7.80 12.43 -3.82
CA ARG A 233 7.75 13.89 -3.58
C ARG A 233 6.60 14.56 -4.33
N ARG A 234 6.31 14.12 -5.56
CA ARG A 234 5.18 14.65 -6.33
C ARG A 234 3.85 14.26 -5.67
N MET A 235 3.71 13.00 -5.22
CA MET A 235 2.54 12.55 -4.46
C MET A 235 2.40 13.32 -3.15
N ARG A 236 3.49 13.47 -2.38
CA ARG A 236 3.50 14.24 -1.14
C ARG A 236 3.05 15.69 -1.36
N ALA A 237 3.59 16.36 -2.39
CA ALA A 237 3.21 17.73 -2.71
C ALA A 237 1.71 17.87 -3.01
N GLY A 238 1.12 16.91 -3.75
CA GLY A 238 -0.32 16.90 -4.00
C GLY A 238 -1.14 16.64 -2.72
N LEU A 239 -0.72 15.70 -1.88
CA LEU A 239 -1.40 15.40 -0.61
C LEU A 239 -1.27 16.54 0.42
N ASP A 240 -0.20 17.34 0.37
CA ASP A 240 -0.04 18.52 1.25
C ASP A 240 -1.08 19.62 0.95
N GLU A 241 -1.63 19.64 -0.26
CA GLU A 241 -2.74 20.52 -0.62
C GLU A 241 -4.10 19.97 -0.18
N VAL A 242 -4.19 18.64 0.05
CA VAL A 242 -5.39 17.97 0.53
C VAL A 242 -5.38 17.94 2.05
N ARG A 243 -6.29 18.71 2.67
CA ARG A 243 -6.45 18.75 4.13
C ARG A 243 -7.89 18.54 4.50
N ASP A 244 -8.13 17.83 5.60
CA ASP A 244 -9.46 17.79 6.21
C ASP A 244 -9.83 19.15 6.82
N GLY A 245 -11.06 19.27 7.31
CA GLY A 245 -11.54 20.51 7.94
C GLY A 245 -10.75 20.94 9.17
N GLU A 246 -9.98 20.06 9.80
CA GLU A 246 -9.11 20.29 10.95
C GLU A 246 -7.64 20.49 10.54
N GLY A 247 -7.33 20.28 9.27
CA GLY A 247 -5.99 20.45 8.70
C GLY A 247 -5.03 19.30 8.96
N ALA A 248 -5.54 18.10 9.32
CA ALA A 248 -4.71 16.91 9.50
C ALA A 248 -4.11 16.44 8.16
N ALA A 249 -2.82 16.13 8.17
CA ALA A 249 -2.13 15.63 6.98
C ALA A 249 -2.45 14.15 6.72
N ILE A 250 -2.56 13.76 5.45
CA ILE A 250 -2.62 12.35 5.05
C ILE A 250 -1.20 11.81 5.05
N GLU A 251 -0.94 10.73 5.79
CA GLU A 251 0.38 10.08 5.79
C GLU A 251 0.65 9.39 4.45
N LEU A 252 1.79 9.65 3.81
CA LEU A 252 2.24 8.93 2.62
C LEU A 252 3.18 7.81 3.05
N ALA A 253 2.76 6.57 2.83
CA ALA A 253 3.58 5.39 3.10
C ALA A 253 4.01 4.70 1.80
N MET A 254 5.04 3.89 1.89
CA MET A 254 5.49 3.04 0.79
C MET A 254 5.86 1.65 1.31
N ASP A 255 5.36 0.62 0.65
CA ASP A 255 5.78 -0.76 0.85
C ASP A 255 7.18 -0.96 0.30
N VAL A 256 8.04 -1.59 1.09
CA VAL A 256 9.44 -1.77 0.73
C VAL A 256 9.91 -3.19 0.98
N ARG A 257 10.75 -3.67 0.07
CA ARG A 257 11.50 -4.91 0.21
C ARG A 257 12.65 -4.73 1.20
N VAL A 258 13.06 -5.80 1.82
CA VAL A 258 14.22 -5.85 2.72
C VAL A 258 15.33 -6.69 2.10
N ASP A 259 16.57 -6.33 2.35
CA ASP A 259 17.70 -7.23 2.18
C ASP A 259 17.84 -8.12 3.41
N TRP A 260 17.47 -9.39 3.27
CA TRP A 260 17.49 -10.35 4.37
C TRP A 260 18.87 -10.84 4.76
N GLN A 261 19.90 -10.60 3.93
CA GLN A 261 21.21 -11.23 4.06
C GLN A 261 22.29 -10.25 4.51
N ASP A 262 22.41 -9.12 3.81
CA ASP A 262 23.57 -8.24 3.98
C ASP A 262 23.28 -7.07 4.93
N ASP A 263 22.33 -6.20 4.59
CA ASP A 263 21.99 -5.02 5.40
C ASP A 263 20.48 -4.75 5.43
N PRO A 264 19.74 -5.41 6.34
CA PRO A 264 18.31 -5.22 6.46
C PRO A 264 17.89 -3.77 6.77
N ALA A 265 18.78 -2.94 7.33
CA ALA A 265 18.48 -1.54 7.65
C ALA A 265 18.62 -0.61 6.45
N ALA A 266 19.42 -0.98 5.46
CA ALA A 266 19.55 -0.19 4.23
C ALA A 266 18.36 -0.40 3.27
N GLY A 267 17.70 -1.56 3.33
CA GLY A 267 16.67 -1.98 2.40
C GLY A 267 17.21 -2.68 1.16
N ALA A 268 16.31 -3.03 0.23
CA ALA A 268 16.66 -3.72 -1.01
C ALA A 268 17.16 -2.73 -2.08
N LEU A 269 18.39 -2.29 -1.96
CA LEU A 269 18.99 -1.21 -2.78
C LEU A 269 18.89 -1.51 -4.29
N ALA A 270 19.04 -2.78 -4.70
CA ALA A 270 18.96 -3.18 -6.10
C ALA A 270 17.58 -2.91 -6.73
N SER A 271 16.53 -2.90 -5.92
CA SER A 271 15.16 -2.57 -6.34
C SER A 271 14.85 -1.07 -6.21
N GLY A 272 15.81 -0.23 -5.81
CA GLY A 272 15.62 1.19 -5.53
C GLY A 272 15.06 1.48 -4.13
N HIS A 273 15.04 0.49 -3.24
CA HIS A 273 14.53 0.62 -1.88
C HIS A 273 15.67 0.96 -0.91
N ASP A 274 16.27 2.14 -1.08
CA ASP A 274 17.15 2.75 -0.09
C ASP A 274 16.29 3.50 0.93
N TYR A 275 16.16 2.95 2.14
CA TYR A 275 15.26 3.49 3.17
C TYR A 275 15.60 4.93 3.54
N ALA A 276 16.88 5.27 3.68
CA ALA A 276 17.29 6.63 4.01
C ALA A 276 16.94 7.63 2.91
N VAL A 277 16.96 7.22 1.64
CA VAL A 277 16.59 8.05 0.50
C VAL A 277 15.08 8.19 0.40
N LEU A 278 14.33 7.09 0.51
CA LEU A 278 12.87 7.08 0.41
C LEU A 278 12.20 7.89 1.54
N LEU A 279 12.72 7.81 2.76
CA LEU A 279 12.21 8.56 3.92
C LEU A 279 12.38 10.09 3.81
N ARG A 280 12.98 10.60 2.74
CA ARG A 280 12.98 12.04 2.43
C ARG A 280 11.68 12.53 1.80
N ALA A 281 10.83 11.60 1.36
CA ALA A 281 9.58 11.91 0.69
C ALA A 281 8.37 11.14 1.25
N ALA A 282 8.57 9.88 1.66
CA ALA A 282 7.56 9.12 2.40
C ALA A 282 7.61 9.48 3.89
N ASP A 283 6.47 9.50 4.54
CA ASP A 283 6.36 9.66 6.00
C ASP A 283 6.69 8.35 6.71
N ARG A 284 6.37 7.21 6.08
CA ARG A 284 6.51 5.87 6.64
C ARG A 284 6.94 4.84 5.59
N LEU A 285 7.72 3.85 5.98
CA LEU A 285 8.01 2.66 5.19
C LEU A 285 7.31 1.43 5.79
N VAL A 286 6.65 0.66 4.94
CA VAL A 286 5.99 -0.60 5.30
C VAL A 286 6.88 -1.74 4.81
N VAL A 287 7.62 -2.35 5.73
CA VAL A 287 8.65 -3.35 5.42
C VAL A 287 8.02 -4.73 5.24
N TRP A 288 8.24 -5.36 4.11
CA TRP A 288 7.77 -6.72 3.83
C TRP A 288 8.52 -7.77 4.66
N ALA A 289 8.04 -7.99 5.88
CA ALA A 289 8.55 -8.98 6.80
C ALA A 289 7.84 -10.34 6.60
N TYR A 290 7.96 -10.90 5.39
CA TYR A 290 7.21 -12.08 4.98
C TYR A 290 7.94 -13.37 5.36
N PRO A 291 7.39 -14.19 6.29
CA PRO A 291 8.01 -15.44 6.71
C PRO A 291 7.74 -16.56 5.71
N PHE A 292 8.18 -16.37 4.44
CA PHE A 292 8.16 -17.43 3.44
C PHE A 292 9.01 -18.64 3.88
N GLU A 293 9.00 -19.73 3.12
CA GLU A 293 9.79 -20.96 3.33
C GLU A 293 11.25 -20.73 3.78
N ARG A 294 11.84 -19.60 3.41
CA ARG A 294 13.26 -19.29 3.65
C ARG A 294 13.52 -18.34 4.81
N HIS A 295 12.46 -17.71 5.35
CA HIS A 295 12.60 -16.70 6.39
C HIS A 295 11.81 -17.08 7.62
N SER A 296 12.49 -17.06 8.76
CA SER A 296 11.91 -17.40 10.04
C SER A 296 11.44 -16.16 10.81
N PRO A 297 10.59 -16.32 11.82
CA PRO A 297 10.27 -15.23 12.74
C PRO A 297 11.49 -14.59 13.42
N ALA A 298 12.58 -15.34 13.62
CA ALA A 298 13.81 -14.79 14.19
C ALA A 298 14.52 -13.82 13.24
N GLU A 299 14.42 -14.05 11.92
CA GLU A 299 14.97 -13.11 10.94
C GLU A 299 14.15 -11.81 10.89
N ILE A 300 12.82 -11.85 11.12
CA ILE A 300 12.01 -10.65 11.30
C ILE A 300 12.48 -9.81 12.49
N GLU A 301 12.82 -10.45 13.63
CA GLU A 301 13.44 -9.76 14.76
C GLU A 301 14.82 -9.20 14.38
N GLY A 302 15.55 -9.88 13.51
CA GLY A 302 16.82 -9.40 12.95
C GLY A 302 16.65 -8.07 12.19
N ILE A 303 15.61 -7.92 11.38
CA ILE A 303 15.30 -6.66 10.68
C ILE A 303 15.08 -5.52 11.69
N THR A 304 14.19 -5.70 12.67
CA THR A 304 13.88 -4.66 13.65
C THR A 304 15.11 -4.30 14.51
N SER A 305 15.97 -5.29 14.78
CA SER A 305 17.24 -5.08 15.49
C SER A 305 18.24 -4.28 14.66
N ALA A 306 18.36 -4.57 13.36
CA ALA A 306 19.23 -3.85 12.44
C ALA A 306 18.79 -2.38 12.29
N LEU A 307 17.50 -2.12 12.07
CA LEU A 307 16.94 -0.77 12.00
C LEU A 307 17.27 0.03 13.27
N ARG A 308 17.06 -0.56 14.45
CA ARG A 308 17.38 0.10 15.72
C ARG A 308 18.88 0.35 15.88
N ALA A 309 19.72 -0.60 15.49
CA ALA A 309 21.18 -0.47 15.57
C ALA A 309 21.71 0.61 14.62
N ALA A 310 21.09 0.79 13.46
CA ALA A 310 21.38 1.86 12.52
C ALA A 310 20.95 3.25 13.05
N GLY A 311 20.16 3.31 14.12
CA GLY A 311 19.67 4.56 14.70
C GLY A 311 18.44 5.13 14.01
N GLU A 312 17.71 4.30 13.29
CA GLU A 312 16.49 4.71 12.57
C GLU A 312 15.39 5.13 13.55
N ASP A 313 14.54 6.06 13.12
CA ASP A 313 13.33 6.43 13.84
C ASP A 313 12.28 5.32 13.65
N MET A 314 12.17 4.44 14.65
CA MET A 314 11.28 3.27 14.61
C MET A 314 9.81 3.64 14.44
N SER A 315 9.41 4.89 14.71
CA SER A 315 8.04 5.35 14.49
C SER A 315 7.69 5.48 13.01
N ARG A 316 8.69 5.58 12.14
CA ARG A 316 8.53 5.68 10.69
C ARG A 316 8.51 4.32 9.96
N PHE A 317 8.45 3.21 10.71
CA PHE A 317 8.43 1.88 10.14
C PHE A 317 7.19 1.11 10.59
N THR A 318 6.54 0.46 9.64
CA THR A 318 5.53 -0.58 9.86
C THR A 318 6.11 -1.91 9.42
N MET A 319 6.03 -2.93 10.26
CA MET A 319 6.40 -4.28 9.86
C MET A 319 5.17 -4.99 9.31
N SER A 320 5.17 -5.31 8.02
CA SER A 320 4.08 -6.03 7.35
C SER A 320 4.37 -7.53 7.35
N VAL A 321 3.60 -8.28 8.13
CA VAL A 321 3.70 -9.75 8.21
C VAL A 321 2.81 -10.37 7.14
N GLY A 322 3.44 -10.94 6.10
CA GLY A 322 2.73 -11.64 5.03
C GLY A 322 2.30 -13.03 5.45
N LEU A 323 1.15 -13.45 4.95
CA LEU A 323 0.54 -14.75 5.28
C LEU A 323 0.87 -15.88 4.29
N TRP A 324 1.50 -15.59 3.17
CA TRP A 324 1.88 -16.60 2.19
C TRP A 324 2.92 -17.56 2.75
N ALA A 325 2.66 -18.89 2.62
CA ALA A 325 3.60 -19.92 3.04
C ALA A 325 4.71 -20.13 2.00
N GLN A 326 4.40 -19.89 0.72
CA GLN A 326 5.31 -20.08 -0.42
C GLN A 326 5.17 -18.91 -1.41
N THR A 327 6.25 -18.61 -2.12
CA THR A 327 6.26 -17.54 -3.13
C THR A 327 5.59 -17.91 -4.44
N SER A 328 5.28 -19.19 -4.65
CA SER A 328 4.80 -19.72 -5.95
C SER A 328 3.43 -20.38 -5.89
N VAL A 329 2.79 -20.42 -4.72
CA VAL A 329 1.47 -21.04 -4.53
C VAL A 329 0.58 -20.05 -3.82
N ASP A 330 -0.41 -19.55 -4.54
CA ASP A 330 -1.20 -18.40 -4.16
C ASP A 330 -2.12 -18.62 -2.94
N ASP A 331 -2.42 -19.90 -2.57
CA ASP A 331 -3.52 -20.22 -1.67
C ASP A 331 -3.08 -20.87 -0.34
N GLU A 332 -1.81 -21.04 -0.07
CA GLU A 332 -1.36 -21.65 1.19
C GLU A 332 -0.88 -20.59 2.18
N ALA A 333 -1.59 -20.51 3.31
CA ALA A 333 -1.22 -19.62 4.40
C ALA A 333 -0.17 -20.24 5.33
N ILE A 334 0.64 -19.40 5.97
CA ILE A 334 1.53 -19.81 7.07
C ILE A 334 0.74 -20.39 8.23
N SER A 335 1.41 -21.23 9.04
CA SER A 335 0.74 -21.81 10.21
C SER A 335 0.36 -20.75 11.26
N PRO A 336 -0.69 -20.99 12.08
CA PRO A 336 -1.07 -20.10 13.18
C PRO A 336 0.07 -19.83 14.19
N ASP A 337 0.95 -20.80 14.40
CA ASP A 337 2.11 -20.64 15.27
C ASP A 337 3.18 -19.75 14.64
N THR A 338 3.41 -19.88 13.33
CA THR A 338 4.30 -18.98 12.58
C THR A 338 3.78 -17.54 12.64
N LEU A 339 2.47 -17.31 12.41
CA LEU A 339 1.87 -15.98 12.52
C LEU A 339 2.13 -15.36 13.90
N VAL A 340 1.82 -16.08 14.98
CA VAL A 340 2.02 -15.58 16.35
C VAL A 340 3.49 -15.20 16.60
N ARG A 341 4.43 -16.04 16.18
CA ARG A 341 5.86 -15.76 16.37
C ARG A 341 6.32 -14.58 15.50
N SER A 342 5.86 -14.49 14.26
CA SER A 342 6.21 -13.38 13.34
C SER A 342 5.69 -12.04 13.83
N VAL A 343 4.43 -11.97 14.27
CA VAL A 343 3.85 -10.74 14.83
C VAL A 343 4.58 -10.30 16.12
N ARG A 344 4.97 -11.25 16.98
CA ARG A 344 5.78 -10.93 18.16
C ARG A 344 7.16 -10.40 17.79
N ALA A 345 7.83 -11.04 16.85
CA ALA A 345 9.13 -10.61 16.34
C ALA A 345 9.06 -9.21 15.69
N ALA A 346 8.00 -8.95 14.92
CA ALA A 346 7.75 -7.65 14.30
C ALA A 346 7.57 -6.50 15.30
N ARG A 347 7.05 -6.78 16.51
CA ARG A 347 6.84 -5.77 17.59
C ARG A 347 8.04 -5.54 18.49
N THR A 348 9.21 -6.03 18.13
CA THR A 348 10.42 -5.85 18.92
C THR A 348 11.15 -4.52 18.63
N ASN A 349 12.17 -4.22 19.42
CA ASN A 349 13.12 -3.13 19.18
C ASN A 349 12.54 -1.73 19.01
N GLY A 350 11.28 -1.48 19.44
CA GLY A 350 10.64 -0.16 19.39
C GLY A 350 9.67 0.02 18.23
N ILE A 351 9.44 -0.97 17.38
CA ILE A 351 8.36 -0.96 16.39
C ILE A 351 7.03 -0.96 17.12
N ARG A 352 6.15 -0.03 16.71
CA ARG A 352 4.80 0.15 17.24
C ARG A 352 3.70 -0.04 16.21
N SER A 353 4.06 -0.22 14.94
CA SER A 353 3.12 -0.42 13.85
C SER A 353 3.38 -1.78 13.19
N VAL A 354 2.37 -2.66 13.20
CA VAL A 354 2.43 -3.98 12.57
C VAL A 354 1.17 -4.19 11.75
N ASN A 355 1.39 -4.58 10.50
CA ASN A 355 0.35 -4.98 9.56
C ASN A 355 0.34 -6.49 9.38
N VAL A 356 -0.83 -7.08 9.16
CA VAL A 356 -1.01 -8.48 8.73
C VAL A 356 -1.73 -8.49 7.40
N THR A 357 -1.20 -9.19 6.41
CA THR A 357 -1.68 -9.20 5.02
C THR A 357 -1.52 -10.58 4.38
N PRO A 358 -2.46 -11.02 3.52
CA PRO A 358 -3.77 -10.45 3.20
C PRO A 358 -4.92 -11.11 3.99
N VAL A 359 -6.08 -10.45 4.05
CA VAL A 359 -7.30 -11.03 4.67
C VAL A 359 -7.78 -12.27 3.92
N SER A 360 -7.58 -12.34 2.61
CA SER A 360 -7.97 -13.50 1.78
C SER A 360 -7.37 -14.84 2.25
N LEU A 361 -6.24 -14.80 2.96
CA LEU A 361 -5.60 -15.98 3.54
C LEU A 361 -5.95 -16.22 5.02
N MET A 362 -6.79 -15.38 5.62
CA MET A 362 -7.15 -15.46 7.04
C MET A 362 -8.30 -16.45 7.26
N ASP A 363 -7.99 -17.66 7.68
CA ASP A 363 -8.97 -18.60 8.21
C ASP A 363 -9.26 -18.38 9.71
N ASP A 364 -10.25 -19.07 10.22
CA ASP A 364 -10.63 -19.05 11.64
C ASP A 364 -9.49 -19.39 12.60
N ALA A 365 -8.52 -20.22 12.20
CA ALA A 365 -7.40 -20.59 13.05
C ALA A 365 -6.38 -19.45 13.12
N LEU A 366 -6.15 -18.75 12.02
CA LEU A 366 -5.27 -17.57 11.96
C LEU A 366 -5.88 -16.39 12.70
N TRP A 367 -7.19 -16.12 12.56
CA TRP A 367 -7.88 -15.10 13.35
C TRP A 367 -7.77 -15.36 14.86
N ARG A 368 -8.01 -16.59 15.30
CA ARG A 368 -7.82 -16.97 16.73
C ARG A 368 -6.36 -16.85 17.16
N ALA A 369 -5.41 -17.14 16.28
CA ALA A 369 -3.99 -17.00 16.57
C ALA A 369 -3.60 -15.52 16.73
N LEU A 370 -4.05 -14.65 15.84
CA LEU A 370 -3.80 -13.22 15.91
C LEU A 370 -4.42 -12.60 17.17
N ALA A 371 -5.63 -13.02 17.56
CA ALA A 371 -6.29 -12.58 18.80
C ALA A 371 -5.48 -12.89 20.07
N ARG A 372 -4.67 -13.96 20.08
CA ARG A 372 -3.77 -14.27 21.22
C ARG A 372 -2.61 -13.28 21.36
N VAL A 373 -2.31 -12.51 20.32
CA VAL A 373 -1.17 -11.55 20.32
C VAL A 373 -1.65 -10.12 20.43
N TRP A 374 -2.77 -9.80 19.81
CA TRP A 374 -3.32 -8.45 19.71
C TRP A 374 -4.59 -8.20 20.54
N GLY A 375 -5.36 -9.27 20.82
CA GLY A 375 -6.64 -9.15 21.47
C GLY A 375 -6.57 -8.52 22.88
N PRO A 376 -7.68 -8.00 23.39
CA PRO A 376 -7.76 -7.34 24.70
C PRO A 376 -7.23 -8.15 25.89
N GLN A 377 -7.24 -9.48 25.76
CA GLN A 377 -6.76 -10.41 26.79
C GLN A 377 -5.24 -10.65 26.72
N ALA A 378 -4.55 -10.10 25.71
CA ALA A 378 -3.10 -10.24 25.54
C ALA A 378 -2.28 -9.20 26.30
N ARG A 379 -2.95 -8.31 27.06
CA ARG A 379 -2.34 -7.23 27.85
C ARG A 379 -2.03 -7.66 29.28
#